data_57e015b744d2f4a3d253d12de6d0b3f2
#
_entry.id   57e015b744d2f4a3d253d12de6d0b3f2
#
_cell.length_a   1.000
_cell.length_b   1.000
_cell.length_c   1.000
_cell.angle_alpha   90.00
_cell.angle_beta   90.00
_cell.angle_gamma   90.00
#
_symmetry.space_group_name_H-M   'P 1'
#
loop_
_entity.id
_entity.type
_entity.pdbx_description
1 polymer ?
#
loop_
_entity_poly.entity_id
_entity_poly.type
_entity_poly.pdbx_seq_one_letter_code
_entity_poly.pdbx_strand_id
1 'polypeptide(L)'
;MGKLVSWVVLGLFLVIVPFGSWYYLQKGLDYRKNALRELEIKDSLSNSIDTFRLFQNKTSLVVLDVSDDIYKIKEALLEQYKSSIGFQILYPIAQSDVVLLPEDLLKYFKSKYPDDTFVLVDESRMIRNTYKSDETAVKKLVEHIAIVLPRPKESDIKMKH
;
A
#
# COMPACT_ATOMS: atom_id res chain seq x y z
N MET A 1 -39.19 36.79 -17.82
CA MET A 1 -38.59 35.46 -18.11
C MET A 1 -37.32 35.14 -17.25
N GLY A 2 -36.47 36.10 -16.87
CA GLY A 2 -35.23 35.83 -16.12
C GLY A 2 -35.39 35.15 -14.74
N LYS A 3 -36.40 35.57 -13.94
CA LYS A 3 -36.58 35.02 -12.58
C LYS A 3 -36.96 33.53 -12.60
N LEU A 4 -37.76 33.06 -13.56
CA LEU A 4 -38.21 31.70 -13.68
C LEU A 4 -37.03 30.78 -14.09
N VAL A 5 -36.18 31.23 -15.01
CA VAL A 5 -34.95 30.53 -15.41
C VAL A 5 -33.99 30.40 -14.23
N SER A 6 -33.81 31.47 -13.42
CA SER A 6 -32.95 31.40 -12.22
C SER A 6 -33.45 30.36 -11.20
N TRP A 7 -34.75 30.26 -10.98
CA TRP A 7 -35.34 29.27 -10.07
C TRP A 7 -35.17 27.84 -10.57
N VAL A 8 -35.31 27.61 -11.91
CA VAL A 8 -35.10 26.30 -12.53
C VAL A 8 -33.63 25.87 -12.42
N VAL A 9 -32.70 26.81 -12.69
CA VAL A 9 -31.25 26.55 -12.57
C VAL A 9 -30.89 26.25 -11.13
N LEU A 10 -31.41 27.03 -10.16
CA LEU A 10 -31.15 26.78 -8.74
C LEU A 10 -31.68 25.41 -8.29
N GLY A 11 -32.90 25.06 -8.70
CA GLY A 11 -33.48 23.73 -8.42
C GLY A 11 -32.68 22.60 -9.01
N LEU A 12 -32.17 22.75 -10.24
CA LEU A 12 -31.35 21.78 -10.92
C LEU A 12 -30.03 21.55 -10.15
N PHE A 13 -29.35 22.62 -9.72
CA PHE A 13 -28.13 22.53 -8.92
C PHE A 13 -28.39 21.87 -7.56
N LEU A 14 -29.51 22.16 -6.92
CA LEU A 14 -29.88 21.62 -5.61
C LEU A 14 -30.14 20.11 -5.66
N VAL A 15 -30.46 19.57 -6.83
CA VAL A 15 -30.62 18.12 -7.06
C VAL A 15 -29.34 17.48 -7.57
N ILE A 16 -28.72 18.04 -8.63
CA ILE A 16 -27.56 17.42 -9.29
C ILE A 16 -26.34 17.33 -8.36
N VAL A 17 -26.09 18.40 -7.57
CA VAL A 17 -24.89 18.43 -6.70
C VAL A 17 -24.95 17.35 -5.60
N PRO A 18 -26.04 17.20 -4.81
CA PRO A 18 -26.13 16.14 -3.81
C PRO A 18 -26.09 14.74 -4.43
N PHE A 19 -26.80 14.49 -5.52
CA PHE A 19 -26.81 13.20 -6.19
C PHE A 19 -25.42 12.85 -6.79
N GLY A 20 -24.78 13.82 -7.43
CA GLY A 20 -23.42 13.67 -7.94
C GLY A 20 -22.42 13.38 -6.83
N SER A 21 -22.48 14.13 -5.73
CA SER A 21 -21.61 13.93 -4.56
C SER A 21 -21.84 12.55 -3.92
N TRP A 22 -23.10 12.14 -3.77
CA TRP A 22 -23.44 10.84 -3.20
C TRP A 22 -22.93 9.68 -4.09
N TYR A 23 -23.08 9.78 -5.41
CA TYR A 23 -22.56 8.80 -6.36
C TYR A 23 -21.03 8.67 -6.29
N TYR A 24 -20.32 9.81 -6.19
CA TYR A 24 -18.85 9.81 -6.02
C TYR A 24 -18.42 9.19 -4.70
N LEU A 25 -19.12 9.51 -3.61
CA LEU A 25 -18.85 8.94 -2.29
C LEU A 25 -19.07 7.42 -2.27
N GLN A 26 -20.15 6.93 -2.88
CA GLN A 26 -20.40 5.49 -2.96
C GLN A 26 -19.30 4.77 -3.73
N LYS A 27 -18.91 5.27 -4.90
CA LYS A 27 -17.80 4.67 -5.67
C LYS A 27 -16.49 4.64 -4.87
N GLY A 28 -16.18 5.71 -4.16
CA GLY A 28 -14.98 5.76 -3.30
C GLY A 28 -15.03 4.76 -2.14
N LEU A 29 -16.22 4.57 -1.54
CA LEU A 29 -16.43 3.60 -0.46
C LEU A 29 -16.31 2.15 -0.97
N ASP A 30 -16.87 1.84 -2.12
CA ASP A 30 -16.82 0.49 -2.72
C ASP A 30 -15.38 0.15 -3.13
N TYR A 31 -14.65 1.11 -3.70
CA TYR A 31 -13.23 0.96 -4.01
C TYR A 31 -12.41 0.63 -2.77
N ARG A 32 -12.60 1.41 -1.69
CA ARG A 32 -11.88 1.18 -0.42
C ARG A 32 -12.25 -0.15 0.23
N LYS A 33 -13.52 -0.54 0.20
CA LYS A 33 -13.97 -1.85 0.69
C LYS A 33 -13.32 -3.00 -0.08
N ASN A 34 -13.23 -2.90 -1.40
CA ASN A 34 -12.58 -3.91 -2.22
C ASN A 34 -11.07 -4.00 -1.92
N ALA A 35 -10.39 -2.87 -1.82
CA ALA A 35 -8.98 -2.84 -1.43
C ALA A 35 -8.74 -3.46 -0.04
N LEU A 36 -9.60 -3.16 0.95
CA LEU A 36 -9.52 -3.78 2.28
C LEU A 36 -9.77 -5.29 2.25
N ARG A 37 -10.69 -5.76 1.39
CA ARG A 37 -10.94 -7.19 1.19
C ARG A 37 -9.74 -7.89 0.54
N GLU A 38 -9.10 -7.26 -0.43
CA GLU A 38 -7.88 -7.79 -1.05
C GLU A 38 -6.69 -7.83 -0.06
N LEU A 39 -6.73 -7.00 0.99
CA LEU A 39 -5.75 -6.93 2.08
C LEU A 39 -6.13 -7.79 3.31
N GLU A 40 -7.11 -8.70 3.20
CA GLU A 40 -7.35 -9.69 4.26
C GLU A 40 -6.07 -10.49 4.53
N ILE A 41 -5.89 -10.85 5.81
CA ILE A 41 -4.71 -11.62 6.23
C ILE A 41 -4.68 -12.95 5.48
N LYS A 42 -3.70 -13.10 4.61
CA LYS A 42 -3.48 -14.37 3.87
C LYS A 42 -2.71 -15.38 4.70
N ASP A 43 -1.78 -14.89 5.52
CA ASP A 43 -0.92 -15.72 6.33
C ASP A 43 -0.18 -14.91 7.40
N SER A 44 0.49 -15.58 8.34
CA SER A 44 1.30 -14.97 9.38
C SER A 44 2.72 -15.50 9.34
N LEU A 45 3.71 -14.61 9.53
CA LEU A 45 5.09 -15.00 9.68
C LEU A 45 5.34 -15.55 11.09
N SER A 46 5.74 -16.81 11.18
CA SER A 46 6.12 -17.43 12.45
C SER A 46 7.42 -16.81 12.99
N ASN A 47 7.54 -16.75 14.32
CA ASN A 47 8.77 -16.32 14.99
C ASN A 47 10.02 -17.15 14.62
N SER A 48 9.80 -18.42 14.25
CA SER A 48 10.89 -19.32 13.81
C SER A 48 11.47 -18.93 12.44
N ILE A 49 10.68 -18.24 11.62
CA ILE A 49 11.08 -17.79 10.29
C ILE A 49 11.69 -16.39 10.36
N ASP A 50 11.11 -15.49 11.14
CA ASP A 50 11.64 -14.13 11.38
C ASP A 50 12.60 -14.10 12.58
N THR A 51 13.68 -14.87 12.51
CA THR A 51 14.70 -14.97 13.57
C THR A 51 15.32 -13.62 13.91
N PHE A 52 15.41 -12.71 12.94
CA PHE A 52 16.01 -11.37 13.10
C PHE A 52 15.01 -10.29 13.48
N ARG A 53 13.73 -10.63 13.67
CA ARG A 53 12.64 -9.68 13.95
C ARG A 53 12.58 -8.50 12.95
N LEU A 54 12.89 -8.77 11.68
CA LEU A 54 12.97 -7.77 10.63
C LEU A 54 11.62 -7.09 10.35
N PHE A 55 10.53 -7.83 10.56
CA PHE A 55 9.18 -7.34 10.25
C PHE A 55 8.47 -6.69 11.46
N GLN A 56 9.11 -6.64 12.61
CA GLN A 56 8.45 -6.15 13.81
C GLN A 56 8.28 -4.62 13.78
N ASN A 57 7.05 -4.15 14.00
CA ASN A 57 6.69 -2.72 14.06
C ASN A 57 6.98 -1.95 12.76
N LYS A 58 7.09 -2.64 11.62
CA LYS A 58 7.30 -2.00 10.32
C LYS A 58 6.47 -2.67 9.24
N THR A 59 5.83 -1.85 8.41
CA THR A 59 5.26 -2.33 7.15
C THR A 59 6.41 -2.59 6.18
N SER A 60 6.49 -3.82 5.69
CA SER A 60 7.64 -4.30 4.93
C SER A 60 7.21 -4.75 3.54
N LEU A 61 7.91 -4.26 2.53
CA LEU A 61 7.81 -4.77 1.17
C LEU A 61 8.99 -5.71 0.93
N VAL A 62 8.70 -7.00 0.76
CA VAL A 62 9.70 -8.01 0.41
C VAL A 62 9.77 -8.13 -1.10
N VAL A 63 10.95 -7.96 -1.67
CA VAL A 63 11.22 -8.10 -3.10
C VAL A 63 11.88 -9.45 -3.33
N LEU A 64 11.30 -10.27 -4.20
CA LEU A 64 11.74 -11.65 -4.41
C LEU A 64 12.62 -11.82 -5.64
N ASP A 65 12.62 -10.86 -6.55
CA ASP A 65 13.37 -10.93 -7.80
C ASP A 65 14.27 -9.71 -7.99
N VAL A 66 15.29 -9.85 -8.84
CA VAL A 66 16.35 -8.86 -9.09
C VAL A 66 16.50 -8.67 -10.59
N SER A 67 15.58 -7.91 -11.20
CA SER A 67 15.69 -7.48 -12.60
C SER A 67 15.79 -5.97 -12.69
N ASP A 68 16.23 -5.45 -13.84
CA ASP A 68 16.36 -4.00 -14.06
C ASP A 68 15.03 -3.25 -13.90
N ASP A 69 13.91 -3.86 -14.29
CA ASP A 69 12.59 -3.25 -14.15
C ASP A 69 12.14 -3.22 -12.69
N ILE A 70 12.41 -4.28 -11.93
CA ILE A 70 12.14 -4.34 -10.49
C ILE A 70 13.02 -3.35 -9.74
N TYR A 71 14.26 -3.16 -10.17
CA TYR A 71 15.14 -2.14 -9.61
C TYR A 71 14.52 -0.74 -9.75
N LYS A 72 14.00 -0.38 -10.93
CA LYS A 72 13.32 0.92 -11.16
C LYS A 72 12.08 1.09 -10.30
N ILE A 73 11.25 0.04 -10.19
CA ILE A 73 10.06 0.05 -9.32
C ILE A 73 10.47 0.27 -7.86
N LYS A 74 11.49 -0.45 -7.39
CA LYS A 74 12.02 -0.32 -6.03
C LYS A 74 12.51 1.11 -5.76
N GLU A 75 13.27 1.72 -6.66
CA GLU A 75 13.74 3.10 -6.52
C GLU A 75 12.58 4.10 -6.44
N ALA A 76 11.57 3.96 -7.30
CA ALA A 76 10.38 4.80 -7.28
C ALA A 76 9.61 4.68 -5.95
N LEU A 77 9.48 3.47 -5.41
CA LEU A 77 8.84 3.23 -4.12
C LEU A 77 9.65 3.79 -2.95
N LEU A 78 10.97 3.66 -3.00
CA LEU A 78 11.86 4.25 -1.99
C LEU A 78 11.71 5.77 -1.97
N GLU A 79 11.71 6.43 -3.12
CA GLU A 79 11.54 7.87 -3.21
C GLU A 79 10.16 8.31 -2.71
N GLN A 80 9.11 7.61 -3.11
CA GLN A 80 7.72 7.91 -2.71
C GLN A 80 7.50 7.77 -1.20
N TYR A 81 8.08 6.76 -0.57
CA TYR A 81 7.86 6.45 0.84
C TYR A 81 9.05 6.81 1.76
N LYS A 82 10.04 7.54 1.25
CA LYS A 82 11.26 7.95 1.97
C LYS A 82 10.99 8.62 3.33
N SER A 83 9.92 9.40 3.42
CA SER A 83 9.51 10.10 4.65
C SER A 83 8.55 9.31 5.53
N SER A 84 8.13 8.11 5.11
CA SER A 84 7.15 7.31 5.83
C SER A 84 7.81 6.56 6.97
N ILE A 85 7.49 6.97 8.19
CA ILE A 85 7.95 6.27 9.41
C ILE A 85 7.28 4.89 9.44
N GLY A 86 8.08 3.85 9.66
CA GLY A 86 7.56 2.47 9.76
C GLY A 86 7.42 1.73 8.43
N PHE A 87 7.93 2.28 7.32
CA PHE A 87 8.06 1.56 6.05
C PHE A 87 9.51 1.11 5.82
N GLN A 88 9.67 -0.06 5.24
CA GLN A 88 10.96 -0.57 4.78
C GLN A 88 10.82 -1.48 3.56
N ILE A 89 11.88 -1.56 2.77
CA ILE A 89 11.99 -2.51 1.66
C ILE A 89 13.07 -3.54 2.01
N LEU A 90 12.72 -4.83 1.94
CA LEU A 90 13.67 -5.93 2.05
C LEU A 90 14.05 -6.38 0.65
N TYR A 91 15.34 -6.37 0.36
CA TYR A 91 15.88 -6.65 -0.96
C TYR A 91 16.98 -7.72 -0.90
N PRO A 92 17.08 -8.63 -1.88
CA PRO A 92 18.06 -9.73 -1.85
C PRO A 92 19.53 -9.28 -1.94
N ILE A 93 19.78 -8.05 -2.41
CA ILE A 93 21.12 -7.48 -2.55
C ILE A 93 21.31 -6.35 -1.56
N ALA A 94 22.43 -6.34 -0.84
CA ALA A 94 22.77 -5.29 0.11
C ALA A 94 22.95 -3.92 -0.61
N GLN A 95 22.21 -2.92 -0.17
CA GLN A 95 22.25 -1.53 -0.64
C GLN A 95 22.04 -0.57 0.54
N SER A 96 22.42 0.69 0.39
CA SER A 96 22.38 1.69 1.48
C SER A 96 20.97 1.97 2.00
N ASP A 97 19.96 1.92 1.12
CA ASP A 97 18.62 2.42 1.42
C ASP A 97 17.58 1.31 1.65
N VAL A 98 18.01 0.06 1.66
CA VAL A 98 17.16 -1.13 1.86
C VAL A 98 17.71 -2.04 2.93
N VAL A 99 16.84 -2.84 3.51
CA VAL A 99 17.23 -3.89 4.44
C VAL A 99 17.58 -5.15 3.66
N LEU A 100 18.72 -5.76 3.96
CA LEU A 100 19.10 -7.03 3.33
C LEU A 100 18.10 -8.12 3.70
N LEU A 101 17.53 -8.77 2.69
CA LEU A 101 16.68 -9.94 2.86
C LEU A 101 17.56 -11.19 3.08
N PRO A 102 17.49 -11.85 4.23
CA PRO A 102 18.22 -13.09 4.49
C PRO A 102 17.86 -14.20 3.49
N GLU A 103 18.83 -15.00 3.11
CA GLU A 103 18.66 -16.05 2.10
C GLU A 103 17.60 -17.09 2.48
N ASP A 104 17.50 -17.43 3.77
CA ASP A 104 16.50 -18.38 4.26
C ASP A 104 15.06 -17.81 4.10
N LEU A 105 14.89 -16.51 4.36
CA LEU A 105 13.61 -15.82 4.14
C LEU A 105 13.30 -15.73 2.64
N LEU A 106 14.28 -15.43 1.81
CA LEU A 106 14.10 -15.41 0.36
C LEU A 106 13.65 -16.78 -0.17
N LYS A 107 14.30 -17.87 0.27
CA LYS A 107 13.92 -19.24 -0.08
C LYS A 107 12.50 -19.57 0.38
N TYR A 108 12.16 -19.20 1.61
CA TYR A 108 10.82 -19.40 2.16
C TYR A 108 9.75 -18.70 1.29
N PHE A 109 9.92 -17.41 1.01
CA PHE A 109 8.96 -16.68 0.21
C PHE A 109 8.87 -17.18 -1.23
N LYS A 110 10.00 -17.49 -1.88
CA LYS A 110 10.01 -18.05 -3.23
C LYS A 110 9.36 -19.44 -3.31
N SER A 111 9.53 -20.27 -2.30
CA SER A 111 8.86 -21.57 -2.22
C SER A 111 7.34 -21.43 -2.07
N LYS A 112 6.90 -20.42 -1.34
CA LYS A 112 5.48 -20.19 -1.03
C LYS A 112 4.75 -19.40 -2.10
N TYR A 113 5.44 -18.47 -2.74
CA TYR A 113 4.91 -17.53 -3.74
C TYR A 113 5.83 -17.53 -5.00
N PRO A 114 5.88 -18.65 -5.75
CA PRO A 114 6.84 -18.82 -6.84
C PRO A 114 6.61 -17.85 -8.01
N ASP A 115 5.36 -17.44 -8.24
CA ASP A 115 4.97 -16.60 -9.37
C ASP A 115 4.90 -15.10 -9.03
N ASP A 116 5.11 -14.74 -7.76
CA ASP A 116 5.01 -13.36 -7.29
C ASP A 116 6.39 -12.71 -7.16
N THR A 117 6.42 -11.41 -7.34
CA THR A 117 7.65 -10.59 -7.28
C THR A 117 7.74 -9.81 -5.96
N PHE A 118 6.60 -9.41 -5.43
CA PHE A 118 6.52 -8.60 -4.22
C PHE A 118 5.59 -9.23 -3.20
N VAL A 119 5.97 -9.16 -1.92
CA VAL A 119 5.13 -9.59 -0.78
C VAL A 119 5.00 -8.43 0.19
N LEU A 120 3.76 -8.05 0.52
CA LEU A 120 3.46 -7.00 1.48
C LEU A 120 3.17 -7.60 2.84
N VAL A 121 3.97 -7.23 3.83
CA VAL A 121 3.86 -7.65 5.23
C VAL A 121 3.60 -6.43 6.09
N ASP A 122 2.63 -6.50 6.99
CA ASP A 122 2.31 -5.42 7.91
C ASP A 122 3.19 -5.40 9.17
N GLU A 123 3.01 -4.37 10.00
CA GLU A 123 3.73 -4.20 11.27
C GLU A 123 3.51 -5.34 12.28
N SER A 124 2.41 -6.08 12.15
CA SER A 124 2.06 -7.24 12.95
C SER A 124 2.60 -8.56 12.38
N ARG A 125 3.42 -8.51 11.34
CA ARG A 125 3.99 -9.65 10.62
C ARG A 125 2.95 -10.50 9.89
N MET A 126 1.81 -9.92 9.51
CA MET A 126 0.81 -10.57 8.70
C MET A 126 1.06 -10.30 7.22
N ILE A 127 1.06 -11.36 6.41
CA ILE A 127 1.16 -11.24 4.96
C ILE A 127 -0.20 -10.79 4.45
N ARG A 128 -0.24 -9.58 3.91
CA ARG A 128 -1.46 -8.94 3.43
C ARG A 128 -1.76 -9.26 1.99
N ASN A 129 -0.76 -9.18 1.12
CA ASN A 129 -0.95 -9.51 -0.29
C ASN A 129 0.39 -9.79 -0.98
N THR A 130 0.30 -10.38 -2.17
CA THR A 130 1.42 -10.65 -3.06
C THR A 130 1.14 -10.07 -4.43
N TYR A 131 2.18 -9.68 -5.17
CA TYR A 131 2.04 -8.97 -6.43
C TYR A 131 3.09 -9.42 -7.44
N LYS A 132 2.69 -9.43 -8.70
CA LYS A 132 3.60 -9.57 -9.84
C LYS A 132 4.22 -8.23 -10.20
N SER A 133 5.12 -8.23 -11.17
CA SER A 133 5.80 -7.01 -11.65
C SER A 133 5.05 -6.28 -12.78
N ASP A 134 3.83 -6.72 -13.15
CA ASP A 134 3.05 -6.02 -14.17
C ASP A 134 2.52 -4.67 -13.67
N GLU A 135 2.26 -3.74 -14.59
CA GLU A 135 1.85 -2.36 -14.27
C GLU A 135 0.59 -2.29 -13.40
N THR A 136 -0.36 -3.19 -13.61
CA THR A 136 -1.62 -3.20 -12.84
C THR A 136 -1.40 -3.68 -11.42
N ALA A 137 -0.57 -4.71 -11.23
CA ALA A 137 -0.20 -5.21 -9.91
C ALA A 137 0.64 -4.19 -9.14
N VAL A 138 1.57 -3.49 -9.81
CA VAL A 138 2.38 -2.42 -9.18
C VAL A 138 1.51 -1.24 -8.76
N LYS A 139 0.55 -0.81 -9.55
CA LYS A 139 -0.42 0.24 -9.14
C LYS A 139 -1.18 -0.17 -7.88
N LYS A 140 -1.71 -1.40 -7.86
CA LYS A 140 -2.38 -1.94 -6.65
C LYS A 140 -1.44 -2.03 -5.46
N LEU A 141 -0.19 -2.43 -5.66
CA LEU A 141 0.82 -2.47 -4.60
C LEU A 141 1.00 -1.09 -3.94
N VAL A 142 1.17 -0.03 -4.75
CA VAL A 142 1.31 1.36 -4.24
C VAL A 142 0.10 1.77 -3.41
N GLU A 143 -1.11 1.50 -3.90
CA GLU A 143 -2.35 1.79 -3.19
C GLU A 143 -2.46 1.01 -1.87
N HIS A 144 -2.13 -0.27 -1.89
CA HIS A 144 -2.18 -1.13 -0.72
C HIS A 144 -1.12 -0.75 0.33
N ILE A 145 0.08 -0.36 -0.07
CA ILE A 145 1.08 0.20 0.86
C ILE A 145 0.50 1.41 1.60
N ALA A 146 -0.12 2.35 0.88
CA ALA A 146 -0.73 3.54 1.49
C ALA A 146 -1.87 3.23 2.47
N ILE A 147 -2.56 2.08 2.31
CA ILE A 147 -3.62 1.64 3.21
C ILE A 147 -3.05 0.94 4.46
N VAL A 148 -2.00 0.13 4.28
CA VAL A 148 -1.40 -0.69 5.34
C VAL A 148 -0.46 0.13 6.22
N LEU A 149 0.14 1.20 5.68
CA LEU A 149 1.02 2.07 6.46
C LEU A 149 0.29 2.67 7.67
N PRO A 150 0.87 2.58 8.87
CA PRO A 150 0.29 3.20 10.05
C PRO A 150 0.20 4.71 9.85
N ARG A 151 -0.97 5.28 10.15
CA ARG A 151 -1.12 6.74 10.14
C ARG A 151 -0.37 7.31 11.34
N PRO A 152 0.38 8.43 11.15
CA PRO A 152 0.99 9.11 12.28
C PRO A 152 -0.11 9.49 13.29
N LYS A 153 0.11 9.19 14.56
CA LYS A 153 -0.81 9.59 15.62
C LYS A 153 -0.81 11.13 15.70
N GLU A 154 -1.96 11.74 15.95
CA GLU A 154 -2.07 13.22 16.08
C GLU A 154 -1.09 13.82 17.10
N SER A 155 -0.72 13.07 18.14
CA SER A 155 0.30 13.45 19.13
C SER A 155 1.69 13.67 18.54
N ASP A 156 1.99 13.09 17.39
CA ASP A 156 3.30 13.19 16.74
C ASP A 156 3.39 14.41 15.79
N ILE A 157 2.26 15.07 15.54
CA ILE A 157 2.21 16.33 14.78
C ILE A 157 2.59 17.47 15.71
N LYS A 158 3.89 17.67 15.94
CA LYS A 158 4.38 18.89 16.58
C LYS A 158 4.05 20.07 15.67
N MET A 159 3.08 20.89 16.06
CA MET A 159 2.87 22.18 15.41
C MET A 159 4.16 22.99 15.59
N LYS A 160 4.88 23.21 14.48
CA LYS A 160 5.96 24.20 14.44
C LYS A 160 5.29 25.58 14.53
N HIS A 161 5.37 26.19 15.69
CA HIS A 161 5.13 27.61 15.88
C HIS A 161 6.31 28.41 15.34
#